data_2da185b5768d4e8b72836fbc3763014d
#
_entry.id   2da185b5768d4e8b72836fbc3763014d
#
_cell.length_a   1.000
_cell.length_b   1.000
_cell.length_c   1.000
_cell.angle_alpha   90.00
_cell.angle_beta   90.00
_cell.angle_gamma   90.00
#
_symmetry.space_group_name_H-M   'P 1'
#
loop_
_entity.id
_entity.type
_entity.pdbx_description
1 polymer ?
#
loop_
_entity_poly.entity_id
_entity_poly.type
_entity_poly.pdbx_seq_one_letter_code
_entity_poly.pdbx_strand_id
1 'polypeptide(L)'
;MNKESVLFTPATIGPLTLRNRTIRAAAFESMCPGNAPSEMLYNYHTSVAAGGIGMTTLAYAAVTQSGLSFERQLWLRPEIIPGIKKITDAIHKEGAAASIQIGHCGNMSHKNICGCTPISASTGFNLYSPTFVRGMKQSEIVAMSKAFGQAVHLAREAGMDAVEVHAGHGYLISQFLSPYTNHRKDEYGGSLENRMRFMKMCMEEVMKAAGSDMAVLVKMNMRDGFKGGMELDETLEVARTLQDECGVHALILSGGFVSRAPMYVMRGAMPIRTMTHYMPFGWLPIGVRMAGRMMIPTEPFKEAYFLEDALKFRAALKMPLVYVGGLISREKIDEVLGHGFKFVSMARALLNDPAFVNHMKENEQARCDCGHSNYCIARMYSLEMACHKHMQNLPKSIIKEIEELEYK
;
A
#
# COMPACT_ATOMS: atom_id res chain seq x y z
N MET A 1 34.47 -14.64 -6.31
CA MET A 1 34.49 -13.27 -5.74
C MET A 1 33.08 -12.96 -5.26
N ASN A 2 32.85 -12.92 -3.96
CA ASN A 2 31.57 -12.47 -3.43
C ASN A 2 31.36 -11.02 -3.88
N LYS A 3 30.40 -10.79 -4.76
CA LYS A 3 30.03 -9.45 -5.19
C LYS A 3 29.39 -8.78 -3.96
N GLU A 4 30.02 -7.74 -3.45
CA GLU A 4 29.49 -6.99 -2.30
C GLU A 4 28.05 -6.57 -2.60
N SER A 5 27.13 -6.90 -1.69
CA SER A 5 25.70 -6.63 -1.91
C SER A 5 25.46 -5.13 -2.02
N VAL A 6 24.76 -4.70 -3.06
CA VAL A 6 24.34 -3.30 -3.22
C VAL A 6 23.25 -2.88 -2.23
N LEU A 7 22.64 -3.83 -1.52
CA LEU A 7 21.52 -3.60 -0.59
C LEU A 7 21.80 -2.47 0.39
N PHE A 8 23.03 -2.42 0.97
CA PHE A 8 23.42 -1.45 1.99
C PHE A 8 24.12 -0.20 1.43
N THR A 9 24.16 -0.05 0.10
CA THR A 9 24.71 1.16 -0.51
C THR A 9 23.63 2.24 -0.65
N PRO A 10 23.98 3.53 -0.47
CA PRO A 10 23.05 4.64 -0.70
C PRO A 10 22.49 4.65 -2.12
N ALA A 11 21.25 5.14 -2.25
CA ALA A 11 20.61 5.31 -3.56
C ALA A 11 19.58 6.44 -3.51
N THR A 12 19.32 7.07 -4.67
CA THR A 12 18.46 8.26 -4.81
C THR A 12 17.10 7.95 -5.42
N ILE A 13 16.07 8.66 -4.93
CA ILE A 13 14.72 8.76 -5.51
C ILE A 13 14.45 10.26 -5.70
N GLY A 14 14.52 10.77 -6.93
CA GLY A 14 14.44 12.20 -7.16
C GLY A 14 15.46 12.96 -6.30
N PRO A 15 15.02 13.94 -5.49
CA PRO A 15 15.92 14.73 -4.63
C PRO A 15 16.38 13.98 -3.35
N LEU A 16 15.77 12.86 -3.00
CA LEU A 16 16.00 12.14 -1.74
C LEU A 16 17.05 11.04 -1.90
N THR A 17 18.08 11.02 -1.03
CA THR A 17 19.04 9.94 -0.92
C THR A 17 18.76 9.09 0.32
N LEU A 18 18.50 7.79 0.11
CA LEU A 18 18.34 6.81 1.19
C LEU A 18 19.68 6.20 1.57
N ARG A 19 19.90 5.91 2.86
CA ARG A 19 21.11 5.27 3.39
C ARG A 19 21.35 3.85 2.88
N ASN A 20 20.29 3.17 2.43
CA ASN A 20 20.32 1.83 1.82
C ASN A 20 19.09 1.64 0.91
N ARG A 21 18.97 0.48 0.28
CA ARG A 21 17.94 0.21 -0.73
C ARG A 21 16.66 -0.42 -0.19
N THR A 22 16.36 -0.24 1.10
CA THR A 22 15.19 -0.84 1.73
C THR A 22 14.11 0.19 2.07
N ILE A 23 12.86 -0.15 1.81
CA ILE A 23 11.69 0.68 2.11
C ILE A 23 10.67 -0.18 2.88
N ARG A 24 10.13 0.35 3.98
CA ARG A 24 8.94 -0.24 4.60
C ARG A 24 7.75 0.07 3.71
N ALA A 25 7.14 -0.98 3.14
CA ALA A 25 6.02 -0.86 2.23
C ALA A 25 4.80 -0.26 2.92
N ALA A 26 4.17 0.72 2.27
CA ALA A 26 2.87 1.19 2.71
C ALA A 26 1.87 0.03 2.75
N ALA A 27 1.43 -0.31 3.94
CA ALA A 27 0.38 -1.29 4.22
C ALA A 27 -0.47 -0.73 5.35
N PHE A 28 -1.78 -0.81 5.21
CA PHE A 28 -2.71 -0.25 6.19
C PHE A 28 -2.43 -0.78 7.60
N GLU A 29 -2.25 0.10 8.56
CA GLU A 29 -1.77 -0.22 9.90
C GLU A 29 -2.91 -0.35 10.93
N SER A 30 -4.04 0.33 10.70
CA SER A 30 -5.13 0.43 11.67
C SER A 30 -4.69 0.97 13.05
N MET A 31 -3.69 1.84 13.06
CA MET A 31 -3.06 2.39 14.28
C MET A 31 -3.46 3.85 14.55
N CYS A 32 -4.51 4.38 13.91
CA CYS A 32 -4.91 5.78 14.01
C CYS A 32 -6.34 5.93 14.58
N PRO A 33 -6.58 5.60 15.86
CA PRO A 33 -7.89 5.85 16.47
C PRO A 33 -8.25 7.34 16.39
N GLY A 34 -9.52 7.64 16.05
CA GLY A 34 -9.95 9.01 15.79
C GLY A 34 -9.32 9.66 14.55
N ASN A 35 -8.80 8.85 13.64
CA ASN A 35 -8.16 9.27 12.38
C ASN A 35 -6.94 10.21 12.60
N ALA A 36 -6.23 10.02 13.71
CA ALA A 36 -5.07 10.81 14.13
C ALA A 36 -3.89 9.90 14.52
N PRO A 37 -2.64 10.41 14.49
CA PRO A 37 -1.47 9.68 14.95
C PRO A 37 -1.62 9.19 16.40
N SER A 38 -1.10 8.01 16.69
CA SER A 38 -1.11 7.42 18.04
C SER A 38 0.29 6.99 18.48
N GLU A 39 0.46 6.68 19.76
CA GLU A 39 1.71 6.10 20.29
C GLU A 39 2.00 4.73 19.64
N MET A 40 0.99 3.95 19.22
CA MET A 40 1.21 2.70 18.49
C MET A 40 1.88 2.96 17.14
N LEU A 41 1.37 3.94 16.38
CA LEU A 41 1.95 4.33 15.10
C LEU A 41 3.38 4.87 15.28
N TYR A 42 3.59 5.72 16.28
CA TYR A 42 4.90 6.25 16.66
C TYR A 42 5.89 5.12 16.95
N ASN A 43 5.56 4.22 17.87
CA ASN A 43 6.43 3.12 18.28
C ASN A 43 6.75 2.18 17.11
N TYR A 44 5.76 1.88 16.28
CA TYR A 44 5.95 0.99 15.12
C TYR A 44 6.95 1.58 14.12
N HIS A 45 6.76 2.83 13.67
CA HIS A 45 7.65 3.43 12.68
C HIS A 45 9.04 3.74 13.24
N THR A 46 9.13 4.12 14.51
CA THR A 46 10.43 4.34 15.18
C THR A 46 11.20 3.04 15.32
N SER A 47 10.55 1.93 15.70
CA SER A 47 11.21 0.62 15.81
C SER A 47 11.73 0.12 14.45
N VAL A 48 10.97 0.32 13.37
CA VAL A 48 11.41 -0.03 12.01
C VAL A 48 12.58 0.86 11.56
N ALA A 49 12.57 2.16 11.91
CA ALA A 49 13.66 3.08 11.61
C ALA A 49 14.95 2.69 12.35
N ALA A 50 14.87 2.40 13.65
CA ALA A 50 15.97 1.88 14.48
C ALA A 50 16.47 0.53 13.97
N GLY A 51 15.59 -0.27 13.37
CA GLY A 51 15.88 -1.56 12.73
C GLY A 51 16.68 -1.48 11.43
N GLY A 52 17.10 -0.28 11.02
CA GLY A 52 18.04 -0.08 9.91
C GLY A 52 17.40 0.21 8.56
N ILE A 53 16.07 0.36 8.44
CA ILE A 53 15.38 0.66 7.17
C ILE A 53 15.89 1.95 6.52
N GLY A 54 15.96 2.02 5.18
CA GLY A 54 16.29 3.24 4.46
C GLY A 54 15.20 4.29 4.51
N MET A 55 13.94 3.86 4.34
CA MET A 55 12.76 4.72 4.42
C MET A 55 11.57 3.95 4.99
N THR A 56 10.78 4.59 5.85
CA THR A 56 9.52 4.02 6.33
C THR A 56 8.34 4.84 5.85
N THR A 57 7.27 4.17 5.35
CA THR A 57 6.09 4.83 4.77
C THR A 57 4.88 4.63 5.67
N LEU A 58 4.36 5.71 6.26
CA LEU A 58 3.08 5.69 7.00
C LEU A 58 1.94 5.36 6.02
N ALA A 59 1.02 4.48 6.38
CA ALA A 59 -0.01 4.02 5.44
C ALA A 59 -1.38 3.77 6.05
N TYR A 60 -2.35 4.11 5.26
CA TYR A 60 -2.33 5.17 4.28
C TYR A 60 -3.18 6.32 4.81
N ALA A 61 -2.82 7.52 4.44
CA ALA A 61 -3.55 8.71 4.83
C ALA A 61 -4.60 9.06 3.77
N ALA A 62 -5.86 9.16 4.19
CA ALA A 62 -6.92 9.66 3.34
C ALA A 62 -6.69 11.16 3.05
N VAL A 63 -6.76 11.55 1.77
CA VAL A 63 -6.62 12.97 1.35
C VAL A 63 -7.82 13.83 1.70
N THR A 64 -8.98 13.19 1.91
CA THR A 64 -10.24 13.81 2.41
C THR A 64 -10.94 12.82 3.32
N GLN A 65 -11.89 13.28 4.16
CA GLN A 65 -12.69 12.41 5.00
C GLN A 65 -13.45 11.35 4.19
N SER A 66 -13.96 11.71 3.01
CA SER A 66 -14.64 10.79 2.10
C SER A 66 -13.76 9.64 1.61
N GLY A 67 -12.43 9.77 1.73
CA GLY A 67 -11.43 8.76 1.37
C GLY A 67 -11.11 7.73 2.46
N LEU A 68 -11.73 7.82 3.63
CA LEU A 68 -11.56 6.86 4.71
C LEU A 68 -12.21 5.52 4.37
N SER A 69 -11.49 4.41 4.51
CA SER A 69 -12.01 3.05 4.38
C SER A 69 -12.28 2.38 5.73
N PHE A 70 -11.61 2.84 6.81
CA PHE A 70 -11.71 2.27 8.15
C PHE A 70 -11.68 3.37 9.22
N GLU A 71 -12.26 3.07 10.38
CA GLU A 71 -12.34 4.01 11.52
C GLU A 71 -10.97 4.41 12.10
N ARG A 72 -10.00 3.47 12.01
CA ARG A 72 -8.65 3.67 12.56
C ARG A 72 -7.61 3.99 11.50
N GLN A 73 -8.03 4.62 10.41
CA GLN A 73 -7.18 5.08 9.32
C GLN A 73 -6.78 6.53 9.54
N LEU A 74 -5.56 6.89 9.15
CA LEU A 74 -5.09 8.27 9.15
C LEU A 74 -5.87 9.12 8.13
N TRP A 75 -6.25 10.33 8.50
CA TRP A 75 -6.83 11.32 7.61
C TRP A 75 -6.04 12.63 7.71
N LEU A 76 -5.39 13.04 6.60
CA LEU A 76 -4.59 14.25 6.54
C LEU A 76 -5.46 15.50 6.65
N ARG A 77 -5.18 16.28 7.71
CA ARG A 77 -5.80 17.57 8.01
C ARG A 77 -4.87 18.38 8.92
N PRO A 78 -4.99 19.73 8.98
CA PRO A 78 -4.04 20.57 9.71
C PRO A 78 -3.86 20.19 11.19
N GLU A 79 -4.94 19.79 11.87
CA GLU A 79 -4.94 19.54 13.32
C GLU A 79 -4.02 18.36 13.74
N ILE A 80 -3.73 17.42 12.82
CA ILE A 80 -2.91 16.24 13.15
C ILE A 80 -1.44 16.41 12.76
N ILE A 81 -1.08 17.47 12.06
CA ILE A 81 0.29 17.68 11.55
C ILE A 81 1.33 17.67 12.69
N PRO A 82 1.11 18.32 13.85
CA PRO A 82 2.08 18.22 14.95
C PRO A 82 2.34 16.78 15.43
N GLY A 83 1.30 15.94 15.43
CA GLY A 83 1.42 14.53 15.80
C GLY A 83 2.20 13.71 14.75
N ILE A 84 1.99 13.99 13.47
CA ILE A 84 2.76 13.34 12.39
C ILE A 84 4.21 13.81 12.45
N LYS A 85 4.46 15.12 12.66
CA LYS A 85 5.81 15.66 12.78
C LYS A 85 6.60 15.01 13.90
N LYS A 86 5.99 14.74 15.07
CA LYS A 86 6.62 13.97 16.15
C LYS A 86 7.13 12.61 15.67
N ILE A 87 6.37 11.91 14.82
CA ILE A 87 6.77 10.62 14.24
C ILE A 87 7.91 10.81 13.25
N THR A 88 7.81 11.78 12.36
CA THR A 88 8.84 12.11 11.36
C THR A 88 10.17 12.44 12.03
N ASP A 89 10.17 13.31 13.04
CA ASP A 89 11.38 13.70 13.79
C ASP A 89 12.04 12.49 14.48
N ALA A 90 11.22 11.54 14.99
CA ALA A 90 11.72 10.31 15.59
C ALA A 90 12.33 9.36 14.54
N ILE A 91 11.73 9.24 13.36
CA ILE A 91 12.27 8.45 12.24
C ILE A 91 13.61 9.03 11.78
N HIS A 92 13.71 10.36 11.62
CA HIS A 92 14.95 11.04 11.25
C HIS A 92 16.06 10.86 12.28
N LYS A 93 15.72 10.88 13.58
CA LYS A 93 16.69 10.63 14.66
C LYS A 93 17.36 9.27 14.53
N GLU A 94 16.65 8.27 14.02
CA GLU A 94 17.19 6.93 13.72
C GLU A 94 17.91 6.86 12.35
N GLY A 95 18.04 7.98 11.63
CA GLY A 95 18.74 8.06 10.34
C GLY A 95 17.97 7.45 9.16
N ALA A 96 16.67 7.19 9.28
CA ALA A 96 15.81 6.76 8.19
C ALA A 96 15.07 7.95 7.59
N ALA A 97 14.69 7.86 6.30
CA ALA A 97 13.77 8.80 5.68
C ALA A 97 12.31 8.46 6.04
N ALA A 98 11.47 9.51 6.10
CA ALA A 98 10.05 9.40 6.38
C ALA A 98 9.20 9.66 5.12
N SER A 99 8.30 8.76 4.83
CA SER A 99 7.33 8.87 3.73
C SER A 99 5.91 8.66 4.23
N ILE A 100 4.93 9.19 3.50
CA ILE A 100 3.52 8.95 3.76
C ILE A 100 2.80 8.56 2.48
N GLN A 101 2.02 7.46 2.51
CA GLN A 101 1.15 7.11 1.40
C GLN A 101 -0.14 7.91 1.48
N ILE A 102 -0.46 8.64 0.41
CA ILE A 102 -1.70 9.41 0.27
C ILE A 102 -2.64 8.74 -0.72
N GLY A 103 -3.92 8.71 -0.40
CA GLY A 103 -4.91 8.04 -1.23
C GLY A 103 -6.36 8.36 -0.87
N HIS A 104 -7.26 7.77 -1.63
CA HIS A 104 -8.71 7.81 -1.41
C HIS A 104 -9.29 6.44 -1.72
N CYS A 105 -10.04 5.85 -0.79
CA CYS A 105 -10.53 4.47 -0.94
C CYS A 105 -11.58 4.27 -2.06
N GLY A 106 -12.24 5.34 -2.50
CA GLY A 106 -13.28 5.22 -3.51
C GLY A 106 -14.48 4.41 -3.00
N ASN A 107 -14.80 3.33 -3.71
CA ASN A 107 -15.91 2.43 -3.38
C ASN A 107 -15.67 1.48 -2.20
N MET A 108 -14.50 1.58 -1.56
CA MET A 108 -14.09 0.71 -0.44
C MET A 108 -14.41 1.33 0.93
N SER A 109 -15.50 2.07 1.04
CA SER A 109 -15.95 2.70 2.28
C SER A 109 -17.41 2.42 2.57
N HIS A 110 -17.85 2.82 3.77
CA HIS A 110 -19.23 2.87 4.21
C HIS A 110 -19.58 4.26 4.70
N LYS A 111 -20.86 4.65 4.58
CA LYS A 111 -21.35 5.99 4.95
C LYS A 111 -20.99 6.39 6.39
N ASN A 112 -21.03 5.47 7.33
CA ASN A 112 -20.68 5.70 8.73
C ASN A 112 -19.17 5.94 8.95
N ILE A 113 -18.31 5.52 8.02
CA ILE A 113 -16.86 5.73 8.07
C ILE A 113 -16.50 7.05 7.39
N CYS A 114 -16.90 7.22 6.13
CA CYS A 114 -16.50 8.37 5.33
C CYS A 114 -17.44 9.59 5.44
N GLY A 115 -18.53 9.47 6.22
CA GLY A 115 -19.47 10.58 6.47
C GLY A 115 -20.43 10.91 5.31
N CYS A 116 -20.30 10.23 4.16
CA CYS A 116 -21.11 10.50 2.97
C CYS A 116 -21.38 9.18 2.21
N THR A 117 -22.18 9.24 1.14
CA THR A 117 -22.27 8.13 0.19
C THR A 117 -20.90 7.95 -0.48
N PRO A 118 -20.28 6.76 -0.42
CA PRO A 118 -19.00 6.50 -1.08
C PRO A 118 -19.04 6.89 -2.56
N ILE A 119 -17.91 7.39 -3.05
CA ILE A 119 -17.75 7.86 -4.43
C ILE A 119 -16.78 6.99 -5.20
N SER A 120 -16.94 6.90 -6.52
CA SER A 120 -16.09 6.10 -7.41
C SER A 120 -16.09 6.70 -8.82
N ALA A 121 -15.36 6.06 -9.74
CA ALA A 121 -15.44 6.41 -11.16
C ALA A 121 -16.89 6.30 -11.69
N SER A 122 -17.62 5.24 -11.32
CA SER A 122 -18.99 4.98 -11.75
C SER A 122 -19.93 4.63 -10.60
N THR A 123 -21.21 4.87 -10.80
CA THR A 123 -22.26 4.44 -9.85
C THR A 123 -22.40 2.91 -9.89
N GLY A 124 -22.59 2.28 -8.74
CA GLY A 124 -22.74 0.84 -8.63
C GLY A 124 -22.90 0.35 -7.20
N PHE A 125 -22.76 -0.95 -7.04
CA PHE A 125 -22.76 -1.62 -5.74
C PHE A 125 -21.46 -2.41 -5.57
N ASN A 126 -20.76 -2.18 -4.45
CA ASN A 126 -19.59 -2.97 -4.11
C ASN A 126 -20.00 -4.16 -3.24
N LEU A 127 -19.94 -5.36 -3.81
CA LEU A 127 -20.32 -6.60 -3.11
C LEU A 127 -19.35 -6.98 -1.98
N TYR A 128 -18.06 -6.67 -2.13
CA TYR A 128 -17.02 -7.06 -1.16
C TYR A 128 -16.91 -6.13 0.05
N SER A 129 -17.41 -4.91 -0.09
CA SER A 129 -17.70 -3.97 0.98
C SER A 129 -19.14 -3.49 0.77
N PRO A 130 -20.16 -4.29 1.20
CA PRO A 130 -21.54 -4.12 0.76
C PRO A 130 -22.07 -2.70 0.94
N THR A 131 -21.99 -1.91 -0.14
CA THR A 131 -22.37 -0.49 -0.11
C THR A 131 -22.77 0.00 -1.52
N PHE A 132 -23.73 0.92 -1.55
CA PHE A 132 -24.05 1.68 -2.76
C PHE A 132 -23.03 2.80 -2.93
N VAL A 133 -22.59 2.99 -4.16
CA VAL A 133 -21.55 3.92 -4.54
C VAL A 133 -22.07 4.86 -5.63
N ARG A 134 -21.74 6.12 -5.52
CA ARG A 134 -22.09 7.13 -6.52
C ARG A 134 -20.89 7.46 -7.41
N GLY A 135 -21.13 7.54 -8.71
CA GLY A 135 -20.14 8.08 -9.66
C GLY A 135 -19.85 9.56 -9.37
N MET A 136 -18.60 9.94 -9.44
CA MET A 136 -18.16 11.33 -9.25
C MET A 136 -18.64 12.23 -10.39
N LYS A 137 -19.08 13.44 -10.04
CA LYS A 137 -19.32 14.52 -10.99
C LYS A 137 -17.98 15.10 -11.47
N GLN A 138 -17.96 15.75 -12.62
CA GLN A 138 -16.75 16.37 -13.18
C GLN A 138 -16.11 17.39 -12.21
N SER A 139 -16.93 18.24 -11.57
CA SER A 139 -16.44 19.19 -10.58
C SER A 139 -15.80 18.53 -9.35
N GLU A 140 -16.29 17.34 -8.96
CA GLU A 140 -15.72 16.57 -7.85
C GLU A 140 -14.39 15.89 -8.25
N ILE A 141 -14.25 15.48 -9.52
CA ILE A 141 -12.99 14.95 -10.06
C ILE A 141 -11.90 16.02 -9.97
N VAL A 142 -12.21 17.25 -10.43
CA VAL A 142 -11.30 18.39 -10.32
C VAL A 142 -10.97 18.75 -8.87
N ALA A 143 -11.97 18.77 -7.99
CA ALA A 143 -11.75 19.06 -6.56
C ALA A 143 -10.89 17.98 -5.89
N MET A 144 -11.09 16.71 -6.27
CA MET A 144 -10.34 15.59 -5.72
C MET A 144 -8.87 15.61 -6.17
N SER A 145 -8.56 15.95 -7.42
CA SER A 145 -7.17 16.10 -7.86
C SER A 145 -6.43 17.16 -7.05
N LYS A 146 -7.07 18.31 -6.77
CA LYS A 146 -6.52 19.35 -5.89
C LYS A 146 -6.34 18.89 -4.44
N ALA A 147 -7.21 17.99 -3.93
CA ALA A 147 -7.07 17.44 -2.59
C ALA A 147 -5.79 16.56 -2.46
N PHE A 148 -5.37 15.86 -3.53
CA PHE A 148 -4.08 15.18 -3.54
C PHE A 148 -2.90 16.16 -3.42
N GLY A 149 -2.92 17.29 -4.14
CA GLY A 149 -1.92 18.35 -3.99
C GLY A 149 -1.90 18.96 -2.58
N GLN A 150 -3.09 19.24 -2.01
CA GLN A 150 -3.19 19.73 -0.64
C GLN A 150 -2.62 18.73 0.38
N ALA A 151 -2.83 17.43 0.18
CA ALA A 151 -2.26 16.40 1.04
C ALA A 151 -0.71 16.41 1.02
N VAL A 152 -0.10 16.74 -0.12
CA VAL A 152 1.36 16.91 -0.23
C VAL A 152 1.84 18.12 0.57
N HIS A 153 1.13 19.26 0.53
CA HIS A 153 1.48 20.40 1.36
C HIS A 153 1.47 20.06 2.86
N LEU A 154 0.43 19.35 3.32
CA LEU A 154 0.35 18.87 4.70
C LEU A 154 1.48 17.88 5.06
N ALA A 155 1.84 16.99 4.13
CA ALA A 155 2.98 16.09 4.33
C ALA A 155 4.31 16.84 4.48
N ARG A 156 4.52 17.91 3.70
CA ARG A 156 5.70 18.80 3.82
C ARG A 156 5.74 19.50 5.19
N GLU A 157 4.61 20.05 5.63
CA GLU A 157 4.49 20.68 6.97
C GLU A 157 4.81 19.68 8.10
N ALA A 158 4.47 18.40 7.89
CA ALA A 158 4.81 17.32 8.81
C ALA A 158 6.28 16.87 8.73
N GLY A 159 7.09 17.44 7.82
CA GLY A 159 8.50 17.14 7.66
C GLY A 159 8.79 15.83 6.89
N MET A 160 7.81 15.32 6.11
CA MET A 160 8.02 14.13 5.27
C MET A 160 9.03 14.40 4.14
N ASP A 161 9.92 13.45 3.87
CA ASP A 161 10.90 13.51 2.79
C ASP A 161 10.30 13.06 1.45
N ALA A 162 9.26 12.23 1.51
CA ALA A 162 8.61 11.66 0.35
C ALA A 162 7.10 11.48 0.53
N VAL A 163 6.38 11.47 -0.60
CA VAL A 163 5.00 11.00 -0.67
C VAL A 163 4.88 9.83 -1.63
N GLU A 164 4.04 8.85 -1.27
CA GLU A 164 3.66 7.74 -2.13
C GLU A 164 2.20 7.89 -2.53
N VAL A 165 1.92 8.13 -3.82
CA VAL A 165 0.54 8.22 -4.33
C VAL A 165 -0.02 6.82 -4.54
N HIS A 166 -1.17 6.52 -3.94
CA HIS A 166 -1.81 5.22 -4.09
C HIS A 166 -2.68 5.15 -5.35
N ALA A 167 -2.14 4.58 -6.42
CA ALA A 167 -2.81 4.41 -7.71
C ALA A 167 -3.14 2.94 -8.04
N GLY A 168 -3.07 2.04 -7.05
CA GLY A 168 -3.32 0.60 -7.20
C GLY A 168 -4.43 0.05 -6.32
N HIS A 169 -4.51 -1.27 -6.26
CA HIS A 169 -5.30 -2.10 -5.35
C HIS A 169 -6.83 -1.86 -5.39
N GLY A 170 -7.35 -1.22 -6.45
CA GLY A 170 -8.77 -0.93 -6.55
C GLY A 170 -9.23 0.27 -5.72
N TYR A 171 -8.32 1.16 -5.31
CA TYR A 171 -8.68 2.44 -4.71
C TYR A 171 -9.00 3.50 -5.78
N LEU A 172 -9.33 4.73 -5.41
CA LEU A 172 -10.01 5.68 -6.31
C LEU A 172 -9.29 5.87 -7.65
N ILE A 173 -7.97 6.13 -7.67
CA ILE A 173 -7.23 6.29 -8.94
C ILE A 173 -7.27 4.98 -9.75
N SER A 174 -7.04 3.85 -9.10
CA SER A 174 -7.17 2.51 -9.73
C SER A 174 -8.58 2.25 -10.25
N GLN A 175 -9.63 2.76 -9.58
CA GLN A 175 -11.03 2.62 -10.02
C GLN A 175 -11.31 3.43 -11.29
N PHE A 176 -10.61 4.53 -11.52
CA PHE A 176 -10.68 5.26 -12.79
C PHE A 176 -9.90 4.57 -13.90
N LEU A 177 -8.75 3.98 -13.58
CA LEU A 177 -7.91 3.24 -14.54
C LEU A 177 -8.56 1.94 -15.00
N SER A 178 -9.15 1.17 -14.08
CA SER A 178 -9.66 -0.17 -14.37
C SER A 178 -10.99 -0.13 -15.14
N PRO A 179 -11.09 -0.86 -16.27
CA PRO A 179 -12.37 -0.99 -17.01
C PRO A 179 -13.44 -1.72 -16.20
N TYR A 180 -13.04 -2.49 -15.17
CA TYR A 180 -13.97 -3.17 -14.27
C TYR A 180 -14.83 -2.23 -13.43
N THR A 181 -14.31 -1.07 -13.06
CA THR A 181 -14.99 -0.08 -12.21
C THR A 181 -15.35 1.21 -12.96
N ASN A 182 -14.69 1.49 -14.08
CA ASN A 182 -14.92 2.69 -14.85
C ASN A 182 -15.77 2.41 -16.09
N HIS A 183 -17.08 2.63 -15.95
CA HIS A 183 -18.08 2.49 -17.02
C HIS A 183 -18.54 3.85 -17.58
N ARG A 184 -17.76 4.92 -17.34
CA ARG A 184 -18.08 6.28 -17.78
C ARG A 184 -18.10 6.37 -19.30
N LYS A 185 -18.93 7.31 -19.82
CA LYS A 185 -19.07 7.61 -21.24
C LYS A 185 -18.57 9.02 -21.59
N ASP A 186 -18.07 9.75 -20.60
CA ASP A 186 -17.46 11.08 -20.75
C ASP A 186 -15.93 10.97 -20.91
N GLU A 187 -15.27 12.12 -20.91
CA GLU A 187 -13.80 12.25 -21.08
C GLU A 187 -12.94 11.55 -20.00
N TYR A 188 -13.53 10.94 -18.97
CA TYR A 188 -12.87 10.17 -17.91
C TYR A 188 -13.07 8.66 -18.06
N GLY A 189 -13.67 8.17 -19.13
CA GLY A 189 -13.95 6.76 -19.34
C GLY A 189 -13.85 6.28 -20.77
N GLY A 190 -14.03 4.98 -21.02
CA GLY A 190 -13.88 4.34 -22.32
C GLY A 190 -12.42 4.01 -22.64
N SER A 191 -11.73 4.79 -23.45
CA SER A 191 -10.32 4.56 -23.84
C SER A 191 -9.39 4.61 -22.64
N LEU A 192 -8.23 3.96 -22.74
CA LEU A 192 -7.19 4.02 -21.69
C LEU A 192 -6.74 5.46 -21.44
N GLU A 193 -6.57 6.26 -22.49
CA GLU A 193 -6.22 7.69 -22.39
C GLU A 193 -7.22 8.44 -21.48
N ASN A 194 -8.52 8.27 -21.71
CA ASN A 194 -9.55 8.90 -20.88
C ASN A 194 -9.53 8.37 -19.43
N ARG A 195 -9.33 7.06 -19.24
CA ARG A 195 -9.24 6.46 -17.90
C ARG A 195 -8.01 6.95 -17.12
N MET A 196 -6.91 7.30 -17.80
CA MET A 196 -5.71 7.91 -17.20
C MET A 196 -5.88 9.38 -16.83
N ARG A 197 -6.87 10.10 -17.39
CA ARG A 197 -7.03 11.55 -17.21
C ARG A 197 -7.08 11.98 -15.74
N PHE A 198 -7.86 11.31 -14.91
CA PHE A 198 -7.93 11.62 -13.48
C PHE A 198 -6.58 11.38 -12.77
N MET A 199 -5.88 10.30 -13.09
CA MET A 199 -4.54 10.04 -12.56
C MET A 199 -3.58 11.18 -12.94
N LYS A 200 -3.55 11.59 -14.21
CA LYS A 200 -2.69 12.71 -14.69
C LYS A 200 -3.01 14.00 -13.94
N MET A 201 -4.27 14.34 -13.76
CA MET A 201 -4.69 15.52 -12.97
C MET A 201 -4.21 15.44 -11.51
N CYS A 202 -4.32 14.28 -10.85
CA CYS A 202 -3.80 14.09 -9.51
C CYS A 202 -2.29 14.28 -9.47
N MET A 203 -1.56 13.70 -10.44
CA MET A 203 -0.10 13.79 -10.48
C MET A 203 0.39 15.21 -10.76
N GLU A 204 -0.28 15.97 -11.60
CA GLU A 204 0.01 17.39 -11.83
C GLU A 204 -0.03 18.20 -10.52
N GLU A 205 -1.11 18.07 -9.74
CA GLU A 205 -1.25 18.77 -8.46
C GLU A 205 -0.23 18.27 -7.41
N VAL A 206 0.05 16.95 -7.38
CA VAL A 206 1.05 16.34 -6.50
C VAL A 206 2.45 16.85 -6.82
N MET A 207 2.88 16.79 -8.08
CA MET A 207 4.21 17.23 -8.50
C MET A 207 4.42 18.73 -8.29
N LYS A 208 3.39 19.53 -8.56
CA LYS A 208 3.40 20.98 -8.27
C LYS A 208 3.60 21.25 -6.78
N ALA A 209 2.90 20.54 -5.90
CA ALA A 209 2.99 20.69 -4.45
C ALA A 209 4.31 20.12 -3.88
N ALA A 210 4.84 19.06 -4.46
CA ALA A 210 6.11 18.45 -4.06
C ALA A 210 7.32 19.36 -4.36
N GLY A 211 7.25 20.15 -5.44
CA GLY A 211 8.35 21.02 -5.82
C GLY A 211 9.63 20.24 -6.18
N SER A 212 10.79 20.83 -5.89
CA SER A 212 12.10 20.24 -6.22
C SER A 212 12.77 19.47 -5.08
N ASP A 213 12.20 19.47 -3.89
CA ASP A 213 12.83 19.01 -2.64
C ASP A 213 12.13 17.82 -1.97
N MET A 214 10.94 17.40 -2.47
CA MET A 214 10.24 16.22 -1.97
C MET A 214 10.20 15.11 -3.02
N ALA A 215 10.54 13.88 -2.62
CA ALA A 215 10.42 12.73 -3.51
C ALA A 215 8.96 12.30 -3.70
N VAL A 216 8.59 11.96 -4.94
CA VAL A 216 7.25 11.46 -5.29
C VAL A 216 7.35 10.06 -5.87
N LEU A 217 6.72 9.10 -5.18
CA LEU A 217 6.59 7.72 -5.62
C LEU A 217 5.12 7.44 -5.98
N VAL A 218 4.89 6.52 -6.89
CA VAL A 218 3.54 6.03 -7.21
C VAL A 218 3.50 4.52 -7.04
N LYS A 219 2.57 4.03 -6.22
CA LYS A 219 2.25 2.60 -6.14
C LYS A 219 1.12 2.29 -7.12
N MET A 220 1.39 1.39 -8.07
CA MET A 220 0.44 0.99 -9.09
C MET A 220 0.30 -0.53 -9.19
N ASN A 221 -0.78 -0.98 -9.83
CA ASN A 221 -0.93 -2.38 -10.20
C ASN A 221 -0.19 -2.68 -11.50
N MET A 222 0.51 -3.83 -11.52
CA MET A 222 0.97 -4.45 -12.77
C MET A 222 -0.17 -5.24 -13.45
N ARG A 223 -1.10 -5.79 -12.63
CA ARG A 223 -2.37 -6.41 -13.04
C ARG A 223 -3.40 -6.22 -11.94
N ASP A 224 -4.66 -6.18 -12.29
CA ASP A 224 -5.76 -6.21 -11.31
C ASP A 224 -5.97 -7.62 -10.71
N GLY A 225 -5.47 -8.67 -11.39
CA GLY A 225 -5.45 -10.04 -10.88
C GLY A 225 -6.77 -10.81 -11.06
N PHE A 226 -7.63 -10.37 -11.96
CA PHE A 226 -8.88 -11.07 -12.32
C PHE A 226 -9.37 -10.69 -13.72
N LYS A 227 -10.18 -11.54 -14.31
CA LYS A 227 -10.72 -11.32 -15.66
C LYS A 227 -11.60 -10.05 -15.74
N GLY A 228 -11.30 -9.19 -16.69
CA GLY A 228 -11.98 -7.92 -16.92
C GLY A 228 -11.40 -6.72 -16.15
N GLY A 229 -10.35 -6.92 -15.38
CA GLY A 229 -9.49 -5.87 -14.84
C GLY A 229 -8.41 -5.46 -15.84
N MET A 230 -7.52 -4.56 -15.40
CA MET A 230 -6.34 -4.17 -16.18
C MET A 230 -5.31 -5.29 -16.28
N GLU A 231 -4.72 -5.43 -17.45
CA GLU A 231 -3.64 -6.36 -17.75
C GLU A 231 -2.33 -5.63 -18.09
N LEU A 232 -1.24 -6.38 -18.28
CA LEU A 232 0.13 -5.83 -18.42
C LEU A 232 0.26 -4.76 -19.51
N ASP A 233 -0.36 -4.95 -20.66
CA ASP A 233 -0.20 -4.03 -21.78
C ASP A 233 -0.72 -2.64 -21.44
N GLU A 234 -1.92 -2.55 -20.86
CA GLU A 234 -2.49 -1.27 -20.40
C GLU A 234 -1.69 -0.68 -19.23
N THR A 235 -1.27 -1.50 -18.26
CA THR A 235 -0.54 -1.00 -17.09
C THR A 235 0.89 -0.57 -17.39
N LEU A 236 1.54 -1.17 -18.40
CA LEU A 236 2.80 -0.68 -18.94
C LEU A 236 2.66 0.70 -19.59
N GLU A 237 1.54 0.96 -20.29
CA GLU A 237 1.26 2.27 -20.84
C GLU A 237 1.01 3.31 -19.74
N VAL A 238 0.25 2.96 -18.71
CA VAL A 238 0.11 3.80 -17.50
C VAL A 238 1.47 4.11 -16.88
N ALA A 239 2.36 3.13 -16.79
CA ALA A 239 3.69 3.32 -16.20
C ALA A 239 4.58 4.24 -17.06
N ARG A 240 4.51 4.14 -18.40
CA ARG A 240 5.19 5.08 -19.31
C ARG A 240 4.66 6.49 -19.15
N THR A 241 3.34 6.66 -19.10
CA THR A 241 2.71 7.97 -18.85
C THR A 241 3.19 8.59 -17.54
N LEU A 242 3.28 7.78 -16.45
CA LEU A 242 3.81 8.26 -15.17
C LEU A 242 5.28 8.67 -15.27
N GLN A 243 6.11 7.94 -16.03
CA GLN A 243 7.51 8.26 -16.27
C GLN A 243 7.68 9.51 -17.16
N ASP A 244 7.06 9.50 -18.34
CA ASP A 244 7.42 10.40 -19.44
C ASP A 244 6.61 11.71 -19.41
N GLU A 245 5.37 11.67 -18.91
CA GLU A 245 4.48 12.83 -18.89
C GLU A 245 4.27 13.41 -17.48
N CYS A 246 4.19 12.55 -16.44
CA CYS A 246 3.95 13.04 -15.09
C CYS A 246 5.23 13.34 -14.30
N GLY A 247 6.39 12.85 -14.74
CA GLY A 247 7.69 13.15 -14.13
C GLY A 247 7.87 12.61 -12.71
N VAL A 248 7.19 11.50 -12.35
CA VAL A 248 7.33 10.88 -11.02
C VAL A 248 8.73 10.31 -10.82
N HIS A 249 9.21 10.26 -9.57
CA HIS A 249 10.58 9.91 -9.27
C HIS A 249 10.84 8.40 -9.15
N ALA A 250 9.82 7.60 -8.79
CA ALA A 250 9.91 6.14 -8.75
C ALA A 250 8.54 5.47 -8.82
N LEU A 251 8.48 4.22 -9.34
CA LEU A 251 7.27 3.40 -9.28
C LEU A 251 7.47 2.22 -8.33
N ILE A 252 6.43 1.95 -7.53
CA ILE A 252 6.32 0.76 -6.69
C ILE A 252 5.38 -0.21 -7.39
N LEU A 253 5.93 -1.33 -7.85
CA LEU A 253 5.24 -2.30 -8.70
C LEU A 253 4.48 -3.32 -7.85
N SER A 254 3.18 -3.13 -7.70
CA SER A 254 2.28 -4.02 -6.97
C SER A 254 1.25 -4.66 -7.91
N GLY A 255 0.22 -5.27 -7.37
CA GLY A 255 -0.87 -5.85 -8.16
C GLY A 255 -2.05 -6.26 -7.31
N GLY A 256 -3.17 -6.56 -7.97
CA GLY A 256 -4.39 -7.00 -7.33
C GLY A 256 -5.38 -5.87 -7.04
N PHE A 257 -6.58 -6.28 -6.68
CA PHE A 257 -7.73 -5.40 -6.45
C PHE A 257 -8.42 -5.86 -5.15
N VAL A 258 -8.28 -5.12 -4.07
CA VAL A 258 -8.65 -5.57 -2.71
C VAL A 258 -10.10 -6.01 -2.60
N SER A 259 -11.02 -5.35 -3.32
CA SER A 259 -12.44 -5.72 -3.31
C SER A 259 -12.78 -6.95 -4.17
N ARG A 260 -11.87 -7.44 -5.02
CA ARG A 260 -12.17 -8.52 -5.97
C ARG A 260 -11.17 -9.67 -5.91
N ALA A 261 -9.89 -9.37 -5.75
CA ALA A 261 -8.78 -10.31 -5.71
C ALA A 261 -7.80 -9.99 -4.58
N PRO A 262 -8.24 -9.96 -3.30
CA PRO A 262 -7.38 -9.55 -2.18
C PRO A 262 -6.15 -10.46 -2.04
N MET A 263 -6.31 -11.77 -2.27
CA MET A 263 -5.20 -12.71 -2.11
C MET A 263 -4.16 -12.62 -3.23
N TYR A 264 -4.49 -12.02 -4.37
CA TYR A 264 -3.50 -11.71 -5.40
C TYR A 264 -2.42 -10.75 -4.88
N VAL A 265 -2.81 -9.79 -4.02
CA VAL A 265 -1.85 -8.87 -3.35
C VAL A 265 -1.13 -9.57 -2.20
N MET A 266 -1.87 -10.31 -1.37
CA MET A 266 -1.39 -10.76 -0.07
C MET A 266 -0.73 -12.13 -0.12
N ARG A 267 -1.14 -12.97 -1.04
CA ARG A 267 -0.81 -14.40 -1.14
C ARG A 267 -1.16 -15.20 0.12
N GLY A 268 -1.17 -16.52 -0.02
CA GLY A 268 -1.66 -17.43 1.03
C GLY A 268 -3.18 -17.50 1.05
N ALA A 269 -3.75 -17.91 2.16
CA ALA A 269 -5.19 -17.96 2.39
C ALA A 269 -5.64 -16.87 3.37
N MET A 270 -6.90 -16.43 3.25
CA MET A 270 -7.51 -15.56 4.25
C MET A 270 -7.91 -16.39 5.49
N PRO A 271 -7.44 -16.06 6.70
CA PRO A 271 -7.83 -16.75 7.93
C PRO A 271 -9.23 -16.31 8.35
N ILE A 272 -10.24 -17.01 7.84
CA ILE A 272 -11.67 -16.65 7.98
C ILE A 272 -12.14 -16.68 9.44
N ARG A 273 -11.67 -17.65 10.26
CA ARG A 273 -12.03 -17.71 11.69
C ARG A 273 -11.47 -16.51 12.43
N THR A 274 -10.20 -16.18 12.19
CA THR A 274 -9.53 -15.01 12.77
C THR A 274 -10.24 -13.72 12.35
N MET A 275 -10.50 -13.54 11.05
CA MET A 275 -11.18 -12.35 10.53
C MET A 275 -12.56 -12.17 11.20
N THR A 276 -13.38 -13.24 11.26
CA THR A 276 -14.71 -13.17 11.87
C THR A 276 -14.71 -13.06 13.39
N HIS A 277 -13.60 -13.43 14.05
CA HIS A 277 -13.42 -13.20 15.49
C HIS A 277 -13.24 -11.72 15.81
N TYR A 278 -12.50 -10.99 14.96
CA TYR A 278 -12.23 -9.55 15.15
C TYR A 278 -13.29 -8.63 14.50
N MET A 279 -14.19 -9.17 13.68
CA MET A 279 -15.30 -8.37 13.12
C MET A 279 -16.32 -8.04 14.22
N PRO A 280 -16.98 -6.86 14.14
CA PRO A 280 -18.10 -6.54 15.03
C PRO A 280 -19.18 -7.62 14.98
N PHE A 281 -19.81 -7.91 16.12
CA PHE A 281 -20.89 -8.89 16.20
C PHE A 281 -22.05 -8.51 15.29
N GLY A 282 -22.61 -9.49 14.54
CA GLY A 282 -23.73 -9.27 13.64
C GLY A 282 -23.88 -10.41 12.62
N TRP A 283 -24.74 -10.23 11.63
CA TRP A 283 -25.01 -11.21 10.57
C TRP A 283 -23.84 -11.37 9.59
N LEU A 284 -23.04 -10.30 9.39
CA LEU A 284 -21.93 -10.28 8.44
C LEU A 284 -20.84 -11.33 8.77
N PRO A 285 -20.33 -11.45 10.00
CA PRO A 285 -19.40 -12.53 10.38
C PRO A 285 -19.92 -13.92 10.10
N ILE A 286 -21.23 -14.15 10.28
CA ILE A 286 -21.87 -15.45 10.01
C ILE A 286 -21.80 -15.75 8.51
N GLY A 287 -22.21 -14.80 7.66
CA GLY A 287 -22.14 -14.93 6.21
C GLY A 287 -20.70 -15.16 5.71
N VAL A 288 -19.74 -14.44 6.27
CA VAL A 288 -18.31 -14.60 5.95
C VAL A 288 -17.79 -15.98 6.37
N ARG A 289 -18.21 -16.53 7.52
CA ARG A 289 -17.84 -17.91 7.92
C ARG A 289 -18.35 -18.96 6.95
N MET A 290 -19.56 -18.78 6.42
CA MET A 290 -20.20 -19.74 5.51
C MET A 290 -19.63 -19.67 4.09
N ALA A 291 -19.42 -18.48 3.55
CA ALA A 291 -19.07 -18.27 2.15
C ALA A 291 -17.65 -17.73 1.90
N GLY A 292 -16.93 -17.31 2.96
CA GLY A 292 -15.67 -16.57 2.81
C GLY A 292 -14.59 -17.32 2.02
N ARG A 293 -14.42 -18.62 2.24
CA ARG A 293 -13.44 -19.42 1.49
C ARG A 293 -13.78 -19.54 -0.01
N MET A 294 -15.07 -19.52 -0.36
CA MET A 294 -15.52 -19.54 -1.75
C MET A 294 -15.37 -18.17 -2.40
N MET A 295 -15.62 -17.09 -1.64
CA MET A 295 -15.53 -15.72 -2.14
C MET A 295 -14.09 -15.18 -2.20
N ILE A 296 -13.20 -15.70 -1.34
CA ILE A 296 -11.81 -15.26 -1.23
C ILE A 296 -10.92 -16.47 -1.52
N PRO A 297 -10.64 -16.76 -2.80
CA PRO A 297 -9.80 -17.90 -3.18
C PRO A 297 -8.37 -17.73 -2.67
N THR A 298 -7.74 -18.84 -2.34
CA THR A 298 -6.34 -18.90 -1.93
C THR A 298 -5.43 -18.67 -3.14
N GLU A 299 -4.40 -17.85 -2.94
CA GLU A 299 -3.31 -17.65 -3.90
C GLU A 299 -1.99 -18.13 -3.26
N PRO A 300 -1.32 -19.18 -3.78
CA PRO A 300 -0.13 -19.72 -3.15
C PRO A 300 0.96 -18.66 -2.92
N PHE A 301 1.62 -18.72 -1.76
CA PHE A 301 2.76 -17.89 -1.49
C PHE A 301 4.02 -18.47 -2.15
N LYS A 302 4.75 -17.61 -2.85
CA LYS A 302 6.11 -17.86 -3.33
C LYS A 302 6.92 -16.60 -3.05
N GLU A 303 8.13 -16.74 -2.57
CA GLU A 303 8.99 -15.58 -2.37
C GLU A 303 9.21 -14.85 -3.71
N ALA A 304 9.18 -13.52 -3.67
CA ALA A 304 9.25 -12.66 -4.86
C ALA A 304 8.15 -12.92 -5.92
N TYR A 305 6.92 -13.19 -5.50
CA TYR A 305 5.82 -13.63 -6.37
C TYR A 305 5.42 -12.67 -7.51
N PHE A 306 5.85 -11.43 -7.49
CA PHE A 306 5.62 -10.45 -8.57
C PHE A 306 6.82 -10.29 -9.52
N LEU A 307 7.92 -11.05 -9.33
CA LEU A 307 9.18 -10.79 -10.04
C LEU A 307 9.02 -10.95 -11.56
N GLU A 308 8.32 -11.95 -12.04
CA GLU A 308 8.13 -12.20 -13.46
C GLU A 308 7.48 -11.00 -14.19
N ASP A 309 6.38 -10.48 -13.64
CA ASP A 309 5.72 -9.30 -14.20
C ASP A 309 6.56 -8.04 -14.00
N ALA A 310 7.19 -7.87 -12.83
CA ALA A 310 8.03 -6.72 -12.54
C ALA A 310 9.25 -6.59 -13.47
N LEU A 311 9.81 -7.70 -13.95
CA LEU A 311 10.89 -7.71 -14.94
C LEU A 311 10.45 -7.11 -16.28
N LYS A 312 9.19 -7.27 -16.70
CA LYS A 312 8.65 -6.63 -17.90
C LYS A 312 8.62 -5.11 -17.77
N PHE A 313 8.25 -4.60 -16.58
CA PHE A 313 8.34 -3.17 -16.28
C PHE A 313 9.80 -2.70 -16.23
N ARG A 314 10.70 -3.49 -15.61
CA ARG A 314 12.13 -3.15 -15.60
C ARG A 314 12.72 -3.03 -17.00
N ALA A 315 12.33 -3.90 -17.91
CA ALA A 315 12.77 -3.84 -19.32
C ALA A 315 12.20 -2.63 -20.09
N ALA A 316 10.98 -2.19 -19.74
CA ALA A 316 10.26 -1.13 -20.48
C ALA A 316 10.54 0.30 -19.96
N LEU A 317 11.02 0.46 -18.71
CA LEU A 317 11.13 1.76 -18.05
C LEU A 317 12.58 2.07 -17.69
N LYS A 318 12.93 3.37 -17.71
CA LYS A 318 14.27 3.87 -17.33
C LYS A 318 14.34 4.38 -15.90
N MET A 319 13.20 4.82 -15.35
CA MET A 319 13.11 5.39 -14.01
C MET A 319 13.43 4.36 -12.90
N PRO A 320 13.75 4.81 -11.67
CA PRO A 320 13.87 3.95 -10.52
C PRO A 320 12.61 3.12 -10.26
N LEU A 321 12.77 1.80 -10.09
CA LEU A 321 11.69 0.90 -9.73
C LEU A 321 11.94 0.32 -8.33
N VAL A 322 10.88 0.27 -7.54
CA VAL A 322 10.81 -0.36 -6.23
C VAL A 322 10.08 -1.68 -6.36
N TYR A 323 10.76 -2.77 -6.07
CA TYR A 323 10.10 -4.08 -6.04
C TYR A 323 9.37 -4.29 -4.71
N VAL A 324 8.13 -4.75 -4.74
CA VAL A 324 7.37 -5.23 -3.59
C VAL A 324 6.70 -6.56 -3.93
N GLY A 325 6.69 -7.51 -2.99
CA GLY A 325 6.01 -8.80 -3.19
C GLY A 325 6.74 -9.98 -2.56
N GLY A 326 6.48 -10.26 -1.26
CA GLY A 326 6.88 -11.49 -0.59
C GLY A 326 8.36 -11.66 -0.31
N LEU A 327 9.11 -10.59 -0.08
CA LEU A 327 10.52 -10.66 0.31
C LEU A 327 10.66 -10.98 1.80
N ILE A 328 11.33 -12.10 2.11
CA ILE A 328 11.57 -12.58 3.48
C ILE A 328 12.99 -13.10 3.69
N SER A 329 13.84 -13.11 2.68
CA SER A 329 15.24 -13.51 2.80
C SER A 329 16.18 -12.51 2.14
N ARG A 330 17.38 -12.38 2.71
CA ARG A 330 18.44 -11.55 2.13
C ARG A 330 18.83 -12.04 0.73
N GLU A 331 18.98 -13.35 0.56
CA GLU A 331 19.31 -13.96 -0.74
C GLU A 331 18.35 -13.50 -1.85
N LYS A 332 17.03 -13.57 -1.61
CA LYS A 332 16.03 -13.16 -2.59
C LYS A 332 16.02 -11.64 -2.83
N ILE A 333 16.32 -10.86 -1.80
CA ILE A 333 16.47 -9.40 -1.93
C ILE A 333 17.67 -9.05 -2.82
N ASP A 334 18.81 -9.70 -2.62
CA ASP A 334 20.02 -9.51 -3.44
C ASP A 334 19.77 -9.95 -4.90
N GLU A 335 19.06 -11.06 -5.11
CA GLU A 335 18.64 -11.50 -6.45
C GLU A 335 17.77 -10.43 -7.15
N VAL A 336 16.76 -9.91 -6.47
CA VAL A 336 15.88 -8.86 -7.02
C VAL A 336 16.66 -7.59 -7.38
N LEU A 337 17.53 -7.13 -6.49
CA LEU A 337 18.40 -5.97 -6.77
C LEU A 337 19.36 -6.26 -7.93
N GLY A 338 19.85 -7.49 -8.06
CA GLY A 338 20.67 -7.96 -9.19
C GLY A 338 19.99 -7.86 -10.55
N HIS A 339 18.65 -7.91 -10.59
CA HIS A 339 17.86 -7.67 -11.79
C HIS A 339 17.69 -6.17 -12.16
N GLY A 340 18.32 -5.26 -11.41
CA GLY A 340 18.33 -3.82 -11.71
C GLY A 340 17.19 -3.03 -11.08
N PHE A 341 16.44 -3.61 -10.15
CA PHE A 341 15.57 -2.82 -9.28
C PHE A 341 16.40 -1.91 -8.39
N LYS A 342 15.98 -0.67 -8.24
CA LYS A 342 16.74 0.32 -7.48
C LYS A 342 16.55 0.15 -5.96
N PHE A 343 15.35 -0.28 -5.56
CA PHE A 343 14.93 -0.48 -4.17
C PHE A 343 14.05 -1.72 -4.04
N VAL A 344 13.97 -2.22 -2.82
CA VAL A 344 13.03 -3.26 -2.40
C VAL A 344 12.15 -2.75 -1.27
N SER A 345 10.90 -3.22 -1.24
CA SER A 345 9.92 -2.78 -0.26
C SER A 345 9.28 -3.99 0.45
N MET A 346 9.25 -3.95 1.78
CA MET A 346 8.78 -5.03 2.65
C MET A 346 7.68 -4.54 3.60
N ALA A 347 6.62 -5.34 3.78
CA ALA A 347 5.55 -5.07 4.74
C ALA A 347 5.57 -6.07 5.91
N ARG A 348 5.08 -7.30 5.68
CA ARG A 348 4.91 -8.31 6.73
C ARG A 348 6.22 -8.76 7.37
N ALA A 349 7.32 -8.78 6.62
CA ALA A 349 8.64 -9.07 7.17
C ALA A 349 9.02 -8.08 8.28
N LEU A 350 8.80 -6.78 8.06
CA LEU A 350 9.11 -5.73 9.03
C LEU A 350 8.05 -5.58 10.15
N LEU A 351 6.87 -6.15 9.98
CA LEU A 351 5.91 -6.29 11.06
C LEU A 351 6.26 -7.47 11.99
N ASN A 352 6.81 -8.54 11.42
CA ASN A 352 7.29 -9.69 12.15
C ASN A 352 8.63 -9.40 12.86
N ASP A 353 9.55 -8.75 12.17
CA ASP A 353 10.88 -8.39 12.66
C ASP A 353 11.22 -6.94 12.24
N PRO A 354 10.95 -5.94 13.08
CA PRO A 354 11.30 -4.55 12.79
C PRO A 354 12.82 -4.33 12.55
N ALA A 355 13.68 -5.18 13.12
CA ALA A 355 15.13 -5.11 12.98
C ALA A 355 15.69 -5.96 11.82
N PHE A 356 14.83 -6.50 10.96
CA PHE A 356 15.23 -7.42 9.88
C PHE A 356 16.34 -6.84 8.97
N VAL A 357 16.36 -5.52 8.73
CA VAL A 357 17.42 -4.90 7.91
C VAL A 357 18.78 -4.95 8.60
N ASN A 358 18.84 -4.72 9.92
CA ASN A 358 20.07 -4.90 10.70
C ASN A 358 20.51 -6.37 10.72
N HIS A 359 19.58 -7.31 10.92
CA HIS A 359 19.89 -8.75 10.88
C HIS A 359 20.43 -9.18 9.51
N MET A 360 19.89 -8.63 8.41
CA MET A 360 20.43 -8.87 7.08
C MET A 360 21.83 -8.29 6.88
N LYS A 361 22.18 -7.20 7.57
CA LYS A 361 23.52 -6.62 7.51
C LYS A 361 24.55 -7.49 8.23
N GLU A 362 24.15 -8.10 9.33
CA GLU A 362 24.99 -8.96 10.17
C GLU A 362 25.12 -10.40 9.63
N ASN A 363 24.08 -10.89 8.93
CA ASN A 363 24.03 -12.27 8.46
C ASN A 363 23.51 -12.34 7.00
N GLU A 364 24.35 -12.84 6.09
CA GLU A 364 23.99 -13.03 4.67
C GLU A 364 22.89 -14.08 4.46
N GLN A 365 22.67 -14.98 5.41
CA GLN A 365 21.62 -15.99 5.38
C GLN A 365 20.36 -15.56 6.15
N ALA A 366 20.27 -14.27 6.55
CA ALA A 366 19.13 -13.77 7.31
C ALA A 366 17.82 -14.02 6.57
N ARG A 367 16.88 -14.58 7.31
CA ARG A 367 15.51 -14.87 6.85
C ARG A 367 14.50 -14.48 7.93
N CYS A 368 13.46 -13.77 7.52
CA CYS A 368 12.36 -13.40 8.39
C CYS A 368 11.44 -14.62 8.62
N ASP A 369 11.02 -14.81 9.86
CA ASP A 369 10.15 -15.92 10.28
C ASP A 369 8.64 -15.59 10.09
N CYS A 370 8.28 -14.89 9.02
CA CYS A 370 6.88 -14.66 8.66
C CYS A 370 6.31 -15.86 7.90
N GLY A 371 5.48 -16.68 8.55
CA GLY A 371 4.85 -17.86 7.96
C GLY A 371 3.67 -17.58 7.02
N HIS A 372 3.34 -16.32 6.75
CA HIS A 372 2.28 -15.87 5.83
C HIS A 372 0.86 -16.36 6.17
N SER A 373 0.57 -16.66 7.44
CA SER A 373 -0.78 -17.02 7.91
C SER A 373 -1.84 -15.93 7.70
N ASN A 374 -1.44 -14.72 7.32
CA ASN A 374 -2.30 -13.54 7.14
C ASN A 374 -3.10 -13.12 8.39
N TYR A 375 -2.70 -13.57 9.58
CA TYR A 375 -3.30 -13.14 10.85
C TYR A 375 -3.33 -11.61 10.99
N CYS A 376 -2.22 -10.93 10.68
CA CYS A 376 -2.12 -9.48 10.74
C CYS A 376 -3.14 -8.76 9.85
N ILE A 377 -3.43 -9.34 8.67
CA ILE A 377 -4.43 -8.81 7.72
C ILE A 377 -5.85 -8.99 8.26
N ALA A 378 -6.16 -10.17 8.80
CA ALA A 378 -7.48 -10.45 9.37
C ALA A 378 -7.78 -9.58 10.61
N ARG A 379 -6.75 -9.31 11.44
CA ARG A 379 -6.87 -8.50 12.64
C ARG A 379 -7.13 -7.02 12.35
N MET A 380 -6.52 -6.45 11.30
CA MET A 380 -6.59 -5.02 11.01
C MET A 380 -7.98 -4.50 10.64
N TYR A 381 -8.97 -5.38 10.44
CA TYR A 381 -10.35 -4.96 10.19
C TYR A 381 -10.99 -4.27 11.39
N SER A 382 -10.51 -4.52 12.61
CA SER A 382 -11.09 -3.95 13.85
C SER A 382 -10.05 -3.44 14.84
N LEU A 383 -8.82 -3.94 14.76
CA LEU A 383 -7.73 -3.60 15.66
C LEU A 383 -6.49 -3.19 14.85
N GLU A 384 -5.44 -2.79 15.55
CA GLU A 384 -4.15 -2.50 14.92
C GLU A 384 -3.55 -3.74 14.24
N MET A 385 -2.84 -3.53 13.15
CA MET A 385 -2.07 -4.58 12.49
C MET A 385 -0.93 -5.06 13.42
N ALA A 386 -0.93 -6.35 13.75
CA ALA A 386 0.10 -6.95 14.60
C ALA A 386 0.46 -8.36 14.14
N CYS A 387 1.72 -8.76 14.35
CA CYS A 387 2.15 -10.13 14.11
C CYS A 387 1.69 -11.04 15.25
N HIS A 388 1.11 -12.22 14.93
CA HIS A 388 0.68 -13.18 15.96
C HIS A 388 1.83 -13.67 16.84
N LYS A 389 3.06 -13.70 16.32
CA LYS A 389 4.26 -14.12 17.06
C LYS A 389 4.62 -13.18 18.22
N HIS A 390 4.08 -11.96 18.22
CA HIS A 390 4.23 -10.99 19.32
C HIS A 390 3.01 -10.93 20.23
N MET A 391 2.00 -11.79 19.99
CA MET A 391 0.76 -11.79 20.76
C MET A 391 0.78 -12.88 21.82
N GLN A 392 0.32 -12.51 23.03
CA GLN A 392 0.10 -13.46 24.13
C GLN A 392 -1.38 -13.85 24.19
N ASN A 393 -1.66 -15.06 24.68
CA ASN A 393 -3.01 -15.53 25.00
C ASN A 393 -4.02 -15.51 23.83
N LEU A 394 -3.57 -15.87 22.62
CA LEU A 394 -4.48 -16.05 21.50
C LEU A 394 -5.48 -17.20 21.76
N PRO A 395 -6.75 -17.06 21.31
CA PRO A 395 -7.73 -18.16 21.38
C PRO A 395 -7.21 -19.42 20.65
N LYS A 396 -7.42 -20.61 21.27
CA LYS A 396 -6.99 -21.90 20.69
C LYS A 396 -7.46 -22.11 19.24
N SER A 397 -8.67 -21.65 18.90
CA SER A 397 -9.21 -21.75 17.55
C SER A 397 -8.44 -20.90 16.53
N ILE A 398 -7.90 -19.76 16.96
CA ILE A 398 -7.07 -18.88 16.12
C ILE A 398 -5.67 -19.49 15.98
N ILE A 399 -5.07 -19.99 17.05
CA ILE A 399 -3.76 -20.67 17.00
C ILE A 399 -3.82 -21.81 15.99
N LYS A 400 -4.84 -22.68 16.10
CA LYS A 400 -5.03 -23.79 15.17
C LYS A 400 -5.17 -23.33 13.71
N GLU A 401 -5.91 -22.24 13.45
CA GLU A 401 -6.04 -21.70 12.08
C GLU A 401 -4.71 -21.15 11.56
N ILE A 402 -3.91 -20.47 12.40
CA ILE A 402 -2.57 -19.99 12.05
C ILE A 402 -1.67 -21.16 11.64
N GLU A 403 -1.59 -22.21 12.47
CA GLU A 403 -0.81 -23.42 12.22
C GLU A 403 -1.24 -24.13 10.91
N GLU A 404 -2.55 -24.15 10.62
CA GLU A 404 -3.11 -24.72 9.38
C GLU A 404 -2.69 -23.91 8.12
N LEU A 405 -2.39 -22.62 8.24
CA LEU A 405 -2.18 -21.69 7.13
C LEU A 405 -0.72 -21.25 6.95
N GLU A 406 0.13 -21.40 7.95
CA GLU A 406 1.54 -21.04 7.83
C GLU A 406 2.24 -21.86 6.75
N TYR A 407 3.05 -21.17 5.95
CA TYR A 407 3.87 -21.76 4.87
C TYR A 407 3.07 -22.45 3.73
N LYS A 408 1.77 -22.15 3.56
CA LYS A 408 0.93 -22.69 2.46
C LYS A 408 0.80 -21.75 1.26
#